data_8f6d01148cf9db79f2aad6c41dbab6d2
#
_entry.id   8f6d01148cf9db79f2aad6c41dbab6d2
#
_cell.length_a   1.000
_cell.length_b   1.000
_cell.length_c   1.000
_cell.angle_alpha   90.00
_cell.angle_beta   90.00
_cell.angle_gamma   90.00
#
_symmetry.space_group_name_H-M   'P 1'
#
loop_
_entity.id
_entity.type
_entity.pdbx_description
1 polymer ?
#
loop_
_entity_poly.entity_id
_entity_poly.type
_entity_poly.pdbx_seq_one_letter_code
_entity_poly.pdbx_strand_id
1 'polypeptide(L)'
;MRTIVISDLHLGGAAGIDLLRRAELREPLLEALRDADRLVILGDGLELREAPQRDAAEVAAPFFADVGRALGRDGELLLLAGNHDHGLVAGWIDGRLLSEPAGFLGLERRIEPHDAGTLAEAIAAQAAPARVGVAYPGVWLREDVYAIHGHYSDLHATVPTFERLAAGAMARWVVDLPEQGATADDYEAVLSPLYAWMHAVAQRSDHALLRAGSGASARAWVALAGDGRRRRPLRTAALGAGYAAAVAAVNAAGLGPVERNLSGPALRRGYLRGIVEVLRRLDVDAPHVIWGHSHRSGPWPADDPFEWTTRAGGRVHNTGSWVYQPHFLSAEPNRSPYWPGTAVMLEEEGPPRLVRLLGHRGHRELRPPG
;
A
#
# COMPACT_ATOMS: atom_id res chain seq x y z
N MET A 1 -16.00 15.66 12.43
CA MET A 1 -15.82 15.10 11.07
C MET A 1 -15.39 13.66 11.19
N ARG A 2 -16.16 12.73 10.59
CA ARG A 2 -15.84 11.28 10.57
C ARG A 2 -15.12 10.93 9.27
N THR A 3 -13.93 10.35 9.38
CA THR A 3 -13.12 9.92 8.23
C THR A 3 -12.93 8.40 8.26
N ILE A 4 -13.11 7.76 7.11
CA ILE A 4 -12.80 6.34 6.90
C ILE A 4 -11.54 6.27 6.03
N VAL A 5 -10.53 5.52 6.46
CA VAL A 5 -9.28 5.33 5.74
C VAL A 5 -9.14 3.87 5.33
N ILE A 6 -8.96 3.62 4.05
CA ILE A 6 -8.68 2.32 3.46
C ILE A 6 -7.46 2.41 2.54
N SER A 7 -6.80 1.31 2.26
CA SER A 7 -5.70 1.21 1.29
C SER A 7 -5.64 -0.14 0.60
N ASP A 8 -4.72 -0.29 -0.33
CA ASP A 8 -4.38 -1.57 -0.93
C ASP A 8 -5.61 -2.28 -1.54
N LEU A 9 -6.35 -1.54 -2.37
CA LEU A 9 -7.53 -2.03 -3.06
C LEU A 9 -7.16 -2.82 -4.32
N HIS A 10 -6.09 -2.40 -5.01
CA HIS A 10 -5.57 -2.96 -6.26
C HIS A 10 -6.65 -3.19 -7.32
N LEU A 11 -7.58 -2.25 -7.47
CA LEU A 11 -8.67 -2.34 -8.42
C LEU A 11 -8.13 -2.43 -9.85
N GLY A 12 -8.62 -3.42 -10.59
CA GLY A 12 -8.21 -3.66 -11.96
C GLY A 12 -7.05 -4.64 -12.11
N GLY A 13 -6.55 -5.23 -11.02
CA GLY A 13 -5.50 -6.26 -11.07
C GLY A 13 -5.89 -7.46 -11.95
N ALA A 14 -4.94 -7.94 -12.77
CA ALA A 14 -5.17 -9.02 -13.72
C ALA A 14 -5.58 -10.35 -13.07
N ALA A 15 -5.18 -10.57 -11.80
CA ALA A 15 -5.53 -11.77 -11.03
C ALA A 15 -6.99 -11.76 -10.51
N GLY A 16 -7.69 -10.64 -10.57
CA GLY A 16 -9.09 -10.52 -10.13
C GLY A 16 -9.29 -10.75 -8.62
N ILE A 17 -8.24 -10.53 -7.82
CA ILE A 17 -8.28 -10.74 -6.36
C ILE A 17 -8.76 -9.52 -5.58
N ASP A 18 -8.94 -8.39 -6.24
CA ASP A 18 -9.47 -7.14 -5.71
C ASP A 18 -10.97 -7.27 -5.42
N LEU A 19 -11.33 -7.18 -4.17
CA LEU A 19 -12.68 -7.49 -3.71
C LEU A 19 -13.69 -6.41 -4.09
N LEU A 20 -13.29 -5.15 -4.14
CA LEU A 20 -14.18 -4.02 -4.38
C LEU A 20 -14.64 -3.88 -5.84
N ARG A 21 -14.13 -4.72 -6.78
CA ARG A 21 -14.75 -4.86 -8.10
C ARG A 21 -16.14 -5.49 -8.03
N ARG A 22 -16.44 -6.22 -6.94
CA ARG A 22 -17.67 -6.96 -6.72
C ARG A 22 -18.64 -6.15 -5.87
N ALA A 23 -19.83 -5.87 -6.41
CA ALA A 23 -20.83 -5.01 -5.77
C ALA A 23 -21.23 -5.51 -4.37
N GLU A 24 -21.43 -6.82 -4.21
CA GLU A 24 -21.83 -7.44 -2.95
C GLU A 24 -20.77 -7.32 -1.83
N LEU A 25 -19.51 -7.07 -2.17
CA LEU A 25 -18.44 -6.86 -1.21
C LEU A 25 -18.16 -5.38 -0.91
N ARG A 26 -18.74 -4.47 -1.72
CA ARG A 26 -18.69 -3.02 -1.46
C ARG A 26 -19.68 -2.59 -0.39
N GLU A 27 -20.83 -3.27 -0.30
CA GLU A 27 -21.98 -2.80 0.50
C GLU A 27 -21.59 -2.46 1.95
N PRO A 28 -20.80 -3.27 2.70
CA PRO A 28 -20.41 -2.91 4.07
C PRO A 28 -19.59 -1.61 4.15
N LEU A 29 -18.78 -1.31 3.13
CA LEU A 29 -18.06 -0.05 3.05
C LEU A 29 -19.01 1.10 2.72
N LEU A 30 -19.87 0.91 1.72
CA LEU A 30 -20.83 1.95 1.30
C LEU A 30 -21.81 2.29 2.43
N GLU A 31 -22.23 1.30 3.21
CA GLU A 31 -23.07 1.53 4.40
C GLU A 31 -22.33 2.40 5.44
N ALA A 32 -21.05 2.09 5.71
CA ALA A 32 -20.24 2.89 6.62
C ALA A 32 -20.00 4.33 6.12
N LEU A 33 -19.97 4.53 4.79
CA LEU A 33 -19.77 5.85 4.18
C LEU A 33 -20.98 6.78 4.28
N ARG A 34 -22.19 6.24 4.45
CA ARG A 34 -23.42 7.07 4.58
C ARG A 34 -23.38 8.01 5.78
N ASP A 35 -22.64 7.62 6.82
CA ASP A 35 -22.45 8.40 8.04
C ASP A 35 -21.06 9.03 8.13
N ALA A 36 -20.30 9.04 7.04
CA ALA A 36 -18.94 9.58 7.01
C ALA A 36 -18.87 10.87 6.18
N ASP A 37 -18.05 11.80 6.61
CA ASP A 37 -17.78 13.06 5.90
C ASP A 37 -16.69 12.86 4.82
N ARG A 38 -15.81 11.85 5.01
CA ARG A 38 -14.65 11.64 4.15
C ARG A 38 -14.29 10.17 4.02
N LEU A 39 -13.97 9.75 2.79
CA LEU A 39 -13.20 8.54 2.50
C LEU A 39 -11.80 8.91 2.05
N VAL A 40 -10.79 8.29 2.65
CA VAL A 40 -9.39 8.37 2.20
C VAL A 40 -8.98 7.03 1.63
N ILE A 41 -8.58 7.01 0.36
CA ILE A 41 -7.87 5.88 -0.25
C ILE A 41 -6.39 6.17 -0.12
N LEU A 42 -5.74 5.49 0.81
CA LEU A 42 -4.38 5.75 1.25
C LEU A 42 -3.36 4.95 0.41
N GLY A 43 -3.40 5.13 -0.91
CA GLY A 43 -2.53 4.47 -1.88
C GLY A 43 -2.96 3.07 -2.29
N ASP A 44 -2.43 2.63 -3.42
CA ASP A 44 -2.72 1.35 -4.07
C ASP A 44 -4.23 1.13 -4.27
N GLY A 45 -4.93 2.21 -4.62
CA GLY A 45 -6.34 2.17 -5.00
C GLY A 45 -6.54 1.46 -6.33
N LEU A 46 -5.64 1.67 -7.28
CA LEU A 46 -5.63 1.06 -8.61
C LEU A 46 -4.41 0.17 -8.81
N GLU A 47 -4.56 -0.88 -9.63
CA GLU A 47 -3.44 -1.74 -10.04
C GLU A 47 -2.92 -1.30 -11.42
N LEU A 48 -1.95 -0.40 -11.46
CA LEU A 48 -1.37 0.12 -12.70
C LEU A 48 -0.05 -0.55 -13.09
N ARG A 49 0.38 -1.57 -12.35
CA ARG A 49 1.62 -2.32 -12.60
C ARG A 49 1.37 -3.67 -13.30
N GLU A 50 0.12 -4.15 -13.29
CA GLU A 50 -0.27 -5.44 -13.89
C GLU A 50 -1.19 -5.29 -15.11
N ALA A 51 -1.77 -4.11 -15.32
CA ALA A 51 -2.70 -3.83 -16.40
C ALA A 51 -2.53 -2.40 -16.94
N PRO A 52 -2.92 -2.13 -18.19
CA PRO A 52 -3.02 -0.78 -18.72
C PRO A 52 -3.92 0.09 -17.85
N GLN A 53 -3.53 1.33 -17.67
CA GLN A 53 -4.28 2.31 -16.85
C GLN A 53 -5.76 2.40 -17.25
N ARG A 54 -6.06 2.35 -18.55
CA ARG A 54 -7.44 2.39 -19.04
C ARG A 54 -8.27 1.21 -18.53
N ASP A 55 -7.71 0.02 -18.56
CA ASP A 55 -8.42 -1.20 -18.17
C ASP A 55 -8.66 -1.23 -16.65
N ALA A 56 -7.68 -0.80 -15.87
CA ALA A 56 -7.83 -0.65 -14.42
C ALA A 56 -8.89 0.40 -14.06
N ALA A 57 -8.89 1.55 -14.74
CA ALA A 57 -9.87 2.60 -14.56
C ALA A 57 -11.29 2.15 -14.91
N GLU A 58 -11.47 1.37 -15.98
CA GLU A 58 -12.76 0.80 -16.37
C GLU A 58 -13.33 -0.15 -15.30
N VAL A 59 -12.48 -1.04 -14.76
CA VAL A 59 -12.87 -1.94 -13.67
C VAL A 59 -13.22 -1.18 -12.39
N ALA A 60 -12.53 -0.09 -12.10
CA ALA A 60 -12.72 0.71 -10.89
C ALA A 60 -13.92 1.67 -10.98
N ALA A 61 -14.38 2.03 -12.18
CA ALA A 61 -15.43 3.03 -12.38
C ALA A 61 -16.72 2.78 -11.57
N PRO A 62 -17.28 1.55 -11.50
CA PRO A 62 -18.45 1.29 -10.69
C PRO A 62 -18.23 1.50 -9.18
N PHE A 63 -17.03 1.22 -8.68
CA PHE A 63 -16.67 1.47 -7.29
C PHE A 63 -16.67 2.98 -6.98
N PHE A 64 -16.01 3.79 -7.79
CA PHE A 64 -15.97 5.23 -7.59
C PHE A 64 -17.37 5.87 -7.69
N ALA A 65 -18.18 5.40 -8.62
CA ALA A 65 -19.56 5.86 -8.73
C ALA A 65 -20.40 5.51 -7.49
N ASP A 66 -20.24 4.31 -6.92
CA ASP A 66 -20.91 3.90 -5.70
C ASP A 66 -20.44 4.74 -4.49
N VAL A 67 -19.12 4.95 -4.36
CA VAL A 67 -18.52 5.80 -3.32
C VAL A 67 -19.06 7.23 -3.40
N GLY A 68 -19.07 7.82 -4.60
CA GLY A 68 -19.58 9.18 -4.80
C GLY A 68 -21.04 9.33 -4.39
N ARG A 69 -21.87 8.32 -4.70
CA ARG A 69 -23.30 8.33 -4.27
C ARG A 69 -23.43 8.17 -2.75
N ALA A 70 -22.59 7.32 -2.12
CA ALA A 70 -22.66 7.08 -0.69
C ALA A 70 -22.22 8.32 0.13
N LEU A 71 -21.15 9.00 -0.31
CA LEU A 71 -20.66 10.23 0.32
C LEU A 71 -21.56 11.43 0.06
N GLY A 72 -22.23 11.48 -1.11
CA GLY A 72 -23.05 12.61 -1.49
C GLY A 72 -22.25 13.89 -1.78
N ARG A 73 -22.96 15.00 -1.98
CA ARG A 73 -22.37 16.29 -2.43
C ARG A 73 -21.46 16.94 -1.38
N ASP A 74 -21.73 16.73 -0.11
CA ASP A 74 -20.99 17.35 0.99
C ASP A 74 -19.76 16.52 1.41
N GLY A 75 -19.74 15.23 1.02
CA GLY A 75 -18.65 14.33 1.32
C GLY A 75 -17.42 14.50 0.43
N GLU A 76 -16.28 14.05 0.93
CA GLU A 76 -14.97 14.13 0.26
C GLU A 76 -14.39 12.73 0.02
N LEU A 77 -13.96 12.46 -1.21
CA LEU A 77 -13.07 11.36 -1.55
C LEU A 77 -11.65 11.91 -1.71
N LEU A 78 -10.74 11.53 -0.83
CA LEU A 78 -9.34 11.92 -0.89
C LEU A 78 -8.49 10.73 -1.38
N LEU A 79 -7.76 10.93 -2.46
CA LEU A 79 -6.88 9.94 -3.06
C LEU A 79 -5.43 10.24 -2.71
N LEU A 80 -4.69 9.24 -2.26
CA LEU A 80 -3.24 9.27 -2.23
C LEU A 80 -2.70 8.21 -3.21
N ALA A 81 -1.52 8.44 -3.74
CA ALA A 81 -0.85 7.43 -4.55
C ALA A 81 0.02 6.53 -3.67
N GLY A 82 0.01 5.23 -3.96
CA GLY A 82 0.96 4.26 -3.48
C GLY A 82 1.98 3.90 -4.58
N ASN A 83 2.66 2.77 -4.42
CA ASN A 83 3.63 2.31 -5.42
C ASN A 83 2.97 1.62 -6.63
N HIS A 84 1.77 1.05 -6.48
CA HIS A 84 1.04 0.44 -7.61
C HIS A 84 0.29 1.47 -8.46
N ASP A 85 -0.13 2.55 -7.89
CA ASP A 85 -0.83 3.63 -8.59
C ASP A 85 -0.08 4.97 -8.56
N HIS A 86 1.25 4.94 -8.45
CA HIS A 86 2.12 6.12 -8.51
C HIS A 86 1.86 6.97 -9.77
N GLY A 87 1.43 6.33 -10.87
CA GLY A 87 0.98 7.01 -12.08
C GLY A 87 -0.14 8.05 -11.87
N LEU A 88 -0.86 7.99 -10.74
CA LEU A 88 -1.87 8.99 -10.38
C LEU A 88 -1.27 10.40 -10.18
N VAL A 89 -0.02 10.48 -9.73
CA VAL A 89 0.67 11.73 -9.39
C VAL A 89 1.97 11.96 -10.17
N ALA A 90 2.43 10.98 -10.94
CA ALA A 90 3.73 11.01 -11.61
C ALA A 90 3.88 12.23 -12.52
N GLY A 91 2.87 12.54 -13.33
CA GLY A 91 2.90 13.71 -14.23
C GLY A 91 2.98 15.04 -13.47
N TRP A 92 2.33 15.15 -12.33
CA TRP A 92 2.43 16.32 -11.45
C TRP A 92 3.81 16.45 -10.80
N ILE A 93 4.38 15.31 -10.32
CA ILE A 93 5.73 15.28 -9.75
C ILE A 93 6.76 15.74 -10.78
N ASP A 94 6.72 15.20 -12.00
CA ASP A 94 7.62 15.57 -13.09
C ASP A 94 7.46 17.05 -13.47
N GLY A 95 6.22 17.53 -13.60
CA GLY A 95 5.91 18.92 -13.89
C GLY A 95 6.44 19.88 -12.81
N ARG A 96 6.35 19.50 -11.54
CA ARG A 96 6.90 20.26 -10.42
C ARG A 96 8.43 20.39 -10.50
N LEU A 97 9.12 19.30 -10.84
CA LEU A 97 10.59 19.30 -10.96
C LEU A 97 11.08 20.18 -12.14
N LEU A 98 10.24 20.36 -13.15
CA LEU A 98 10.54 21.24 -14.29
C LEU A 98 10.22 22.72 -14.02
N SER A 99 9.57 23.05 -12.91
CA SER A 99 9.22 24.42 -12.54
C SER A 99 10.44 25.16 -11.95
N GLU A 100 10.54 26.45 -12.19
CA GLU A 100 11.59 27.30 -11.62
C GLU A 100 10.99 28.37 -10.67
N PRO A 101 11.32 28.36 -9.38
CA PRO A 101 12.09 27.34 -8.66
C PRO A 101 11.27 26.05 -8.46
N ALA A 102 11.92 24.89 -8.50
CA ALA A 102 11.29 23.63 -8.17
C ALA A 102 10.78 23.69 -6.72
N GLY A 103 9.47 23.49 -6.53
CA GLY A 103 8.88 23.48 -5.21
C GLY A 103 9.22 22.19 -4.45
N PHE A 104 9.55 22.27 -3.15
CA PHE A 104 9.72 21.08 -2.32
C PHE A 104 8.39 20.32 -2.17
N LEU A 105 8.47 18.99 -2.18
CA LEU A 105 7.29 18.13 -1.99
C LEU A 105 6.71 18.27 -0.57
N GLY A 106 7.57 18.28 0.46
CA GLY A 106 7.17 18.33 1.85
C GLY A 106 6.47 17.05 2.30
N LEU A 107 5.74 17.12 3.42
CA LEU A 107 4.99 15.99 3.97
C LEU A 107 3.58 15.88 3.39
N GLU A 108 3.02 16.98 2.92
CA GLU A 108 1.68 17.06 2.32
C GLU A 108 1.64 18.10 1.22
N ARG A 109 1.13 17.70 0.07
CA ARG A 109 0.66 18.58 -0.99
C ARG A 109 -0.76 18.18 -1.37
N ARG A 110 -1.66 19.16 -1.37
CA ARG A 110 -3.00 19.03 -1.95
C ARG A 110 -2.93 19.39 -3.40
N ILE A 111 -3.50 18.55 -4.23
CA ILE A 111 -3.43 18.63 -5.69
C ILE A 111 -4.87 18.51 -6.20
N GLU A 112 -5.27 19.44 -7.03
CA GLU A 112 -6.58 19.31 -7.69
C GLU A 112 -6.54 18.14 -8.69
N PRO A 113 -7.64 17.39 -8.89
CA PRO A 113 -7.63 16.24 -9.80
C PRO A 113 -7.13 16.54 -11.20
N HIS A 114 -7.45 17.71 -11.75
CA HIS A 114 -6.99 18.12 -13.08
C HIS A 114 -5.48 18.41 -13.16
N ASP A 115 -4.88 18.88 -12.06
CA ASP A 115 -3.44 19.09 -11.97
C ASP A 115 -2.69 17.76 -11.76
N ALA A 116 -3.28 16.82 -11.05
CA ALA A 116 -2.69 15.48 -10.85
C ALA A 116 -2.63 14.69 -12.17
N GLY A 117 -3.63 14.85 -13.04
CA GLY A 117 -3.64 14.26 -14.38
C GLY A 117 -4.96 13.61 -14.77
N THR A 118 -5.02 13.13 -16.01
CA THR A 118 -6.26 12.62 -16.64
C THR A 118 -6.91 11.46 -15.88
N LEU A 119 -6.12 10.64 -15.19
CA LEU A 119 -6.66 9.53 -14.38
C LEU A 119 -7.40 10.04 -13.15
N ALA A 120 -6.83 10.98 -12.41
CA ALA A 120 -7.46 11.61 -11.25
C ALA A 120 -8.72 12.38 -11.65
N GLU A 121 -8.67 13.09 -12.79
CA GLU A 121 -9.83 13.80 -13.36
C GLU A 121 -10.96 12.82 -13.73
N ALA A 122 -10.63 11.70 -14.36
CA ALA A 122 -11.61 10.66 -14.67
C ALA A 122 -12.25 10.05 -13.41
N ILE A 123 -11.46 9.80 -12.36
CA ILE A 123 -11.98 9.32 -11.08
C ILE A 123 -12.90 10.38 -10.46
N ALA A 124 -12.53 11.67 -10.51
CA ALA A 124 -13.35 12.75 -9.99
C ALA A 124 -14.71 12.84 -10.71
N ALA A 125 -14.70 12.68 -12.02
CA ALA A 125 -15.93 12.64 -12.81
C ALA A 125 -16.82 11.44 -12.44
N GLN A 126 -16.24 10.26 -12.19
CA GLN A 126 -16.97 9.05 -11.81
C GLN A 126 -17.52 9.14 -10.38
N ALA A 127 -16.79 9.74 -9.45
CA ALA A 127 -17.18 9.87 -8.06
C ALA A 127 -18.18 11.04 -7.81
N ALA A 128 -18.65 11.71 -8.84
CA ALA A 128 -19.71 12.71 -8.65
C ALA A 128 -20.94 12.07 -7.98
N PRO A 129 -21.62 12.75 -7.02
CA PRO A 129 -21.49 14.17 -6.67
C PRO A 129 -20.50 14.50 -5.56
N ALA A 130 -19.73 13.54 -5.00
CA ALA A 130 -18.75 13.80 -3.97
C ALA A 130 -17.61 14.68 -4.50
N ARG A 131 -17.01 15.46 -3.61
CA ARG A 131 -15.79 16.22 -3.93
C ARG A 131 -14.59 15.28 -3.94
N VAL A 132 -13.71 15.40 -4.92
CA VAL A 132 -12.50 14.59 -5.02
C VAL A 132 -11.29 15.51 -4.90
N GLY A 133 -10.34 15.09 -4.06
CA GLY A 133 -9.04 15.70 -3.92
C GLY A 133 -7.93 14.65 -4.05
N VAL A 134 -6.73 15.09 -4.35
CA VAL A 134 -5.52 14.25 -4.34
C VAL A 134 -4.55 14.82 -3.32
N ALA A 135 -3.83 13.97 -2.59
CA ALA A 135 -2.76 14.40 -1.70
C ALA A 135 -1.51 13.53 -1.90
N TYR A 136 -0.32 14.12 -1.70
CA TYR A 136 0.94 13.38 -1.80
C TYR A 136 2.06 14.10 -1.04
N PRO A 137 3.04 13.38 -0.45
CA PRO A 137 3.14 11.93 -0.29
C PRO A 137 2.30 11.39 0.86
N GLY A 138 1.85 12.24 1.74
CA GLY A 138 0.97 11.94 2.87
C GLY A 138 0.00 13.09 3.11
N VAL A 139 -0.73 13.00 4.22
CA VAL A 139 -1.77 13.98 4.57
C VAL A 139 -1.97 14.04 6.08
N TRP A 140 -2.16 15.23 6.62
CA TRP A 140 -2.69 15.43 7.96
C TRP A 140 -4.21 15.34 7.92
N LEU A 141 -4.76 14.27 8.50
CA LEU A 141 -6.21 14.07 8.60
C LEU A 141 -6.81 14.85 9.76
N ARG A 142 -6.00 15.08 10.78
CA ARG A 142 -6.25 15.86 11.99
C ARG A 142 -4.88 16.33 12.52
N GLU A 143 -4.82 17.33 13.40
CA GLU A 143 -3.55 17.86 13.92
C GLU A 143 -2.64 16.81 14.59
N ASP A 144 -3.25 15.75 15.14
CA ASP A 144 -2.56 14.64 15.81
C ASP A 144 -2.50 13.35 14.98
N VAL A 145 -3.02 13.34 13.72
CA VAL A 145 -3.10 12.15 12.87
C VAL A 145 -2.53 12.42 11.49
N TYR A 146 -1.37 11.85 11.22
CA TYR A 146 -0.75 11.84 9.89
C TYR A 146 -1.06 10.52 9.16
N ALA A 147 -1.26 10.57 7.86
CA ALA A 147 -1.48 9.38 7.04
C ALA A 147 -0.56 9.38 5.82
N ILE A 148 0.03 8.24 5.52
CA ILE A 148 0.94 8.02 4.39
C ILE A 148 0.77 6.59 3.89
N HIS A 149 0.84 6.33 2.57
CA HIS A 149 0.73 4.96 2.07
C HIS A 149 1.78 4.02 2.69
N GLY A 150 3.04 4.44 2.71
CA GLY A 150 4.09 3.69 3.39
C GLY A 150 5.08 2.98 2.47
N HIS A 151 4.99 3.11 1.16
CA HIS A 151 5.89 2.46 0.19
C HIS A 151 7.37 2.91 0.30
N TYR A 152 7.65 4.07 0.89
CA TYR A 152 9.01 4.49 1.24
C TYR A 152 9.68 3.51 2.20
N SER A 153 8.89 2.75 2.98
CA SER A 153 9.40 1.72 3.88
C SER A 153 10.13 0.58 3.18
N ASP A 154 9.94 0.39 1.88
CA ASP A 154 10.66 -0.63 1.11
C ASP A 154 12.18 -0.41 1.16
N LEU A 155 12.65 0.84 1.23
CA LEU A 155 14.06 1.15 1.40
C LEU A 155 14.67 0.68 2.72
N HIS A 156 13.84 0.54 3.75
CA HIS A 156 14.28 0.25 5.13
C HIS A 156 13.77 -1.09 5.66
N ALA A 157 12.83 -1.72 4.94
CA ALA A 157 12.32 -3.04 5.30
C ALA A 157 13.42 -4.11 5.21
N THR A 158 13.36 -5.10 6.10
CA THR A 158 14.28 -6.23 6.08
C THR A 158 13.76 -7.44 5.31
N VAL A 159 12.65 -7.25 4.60
CA VAL A 159 12.00 -8.30 3.79
C VAL A 159 12.59 -8.28 2.38
N PRO A 160 13.07 -9.42 1.83
CA PRO A 160 13.69 -9.47 0.50
C PRO A 160 12.66 -9.46 -0.63
N THR A 161 11.93 -8.37 -0.78
CA THR A 161 11.05 -8.13 -1.93
C THR A 161 11.85 -7.61 -3.12
N PHE A 162 11.27 -7.69 -4.32
CA PHE A 162 11.86 -7.09 -5.51
C PHE A 162 12.04 -5.57 -5.33
N GLU A 163 11.02 -4.91 -4.80
CA GLU A 163 11.02 -3.48 -4.52
C GLU A 163 12.16 -3.11 -3.55
N ARG A 164 12.32 -3.88 -2.47
CA ARG A 164 13.40 -3.68 -1.51
C ARG A 164 14.79 -3.76 -2.15
N LEU A 165 14.99 -4.78 -3.00
CA LEU A 165 16.28 -5.00 -3.65
C LEU A 165 16.58 -3.94 -4.70
N ALA A 166 15.57 -3.57 -5.51
CA ALA A 166 15.70 -2.53 -6.52
C ALA A 166 15.91 -1.15 -5.89
N ALA A 167 15.15 -0.80 -4.87
CA ALA A 167 15.31 0.43 -4.11
C ALA A 167 16.69 0.49 -3.42
N GLY A 168 17.13 -0.62 -2.85
CA GLY A 168 18.48 -0.73 -2.28
C GLY A 168 19.59 -0.52 -3.30
N ALA A 169 19.42 -1.04 -4.52
CA ALA A 169 20.37 -0.83 -5.62
C ALA A 169 20.40 0.64 -6.06
N MET A 170 19.23 1.26 -6.21
CA MET A 170 19.12 2.69 -6.53
C MET A 170 19.82 3.55 -5.47
N ALA A 171 19.49 3.35 -4.19
CA ALA A 171 20.09 4.09 -3.07
C ALA A 171 21.61 3.85 -2.91
N ARG A 172 22.12 2.71 -3.37
CA ARG A 172 23.55 2.36 -3.23
C ARG A 172 24.40 2.89 -4.35
N TRP A 173 23.88 2.95 -5.59
CA TRP A 173 24.70 3.20 -6.77
C TRP A 173 24.25 4.39 -7.62
N VAL A 174 23.05 4.92 -7.41
CA VAL A 174 22.48 5.95 -8.30
C VAL A 174 22.15 7.24 -7.54
N VAL A 175 21.48 7.16 -6.40
CA VAL A 175 21.01 8.31 -5.63
C VAL A 175 21.41 8.15 -4.17
N ASP A 176 22.12 9.12 -3.64
CA ASP A 176 22.52 9.12 -2.24
C ASP A 176 21.31 9.56 -1.36
N LEU A 177 20.82 8.66 -0.50
CA LEU A 177 19.74 8.99 0.43
C LEU A 177 20.35 9.42 1.77
N PRO A 178 20.12 10.67 2.22
CA PRO A 178 20.65 11.15 3.50
C PRO A 178 20.21 10.29 4.68
N GLU A 179 21.11 9.97 5.60
CA GLU A 179 20.77 9.24 6.84
C GLU A 179 19.96 10.10 7.82
N GLN A 180 20.14 11.41 7.77
CA GLN A 180 19.45 12.40 8.57
C GLN A 180 18.92 13.51 7.69
N GLY A 181 17.71 13.99 8.00
CA GLY A 181 17.07 15.10 7.27
C GLY A 181 16.69 14.73 5.84
N ALA A 182 16.47 13.43 5.54
CA ALA A 182 15.92 13.02 4.26
C ALA A 182 14.52 13.62 4.06
N THR A 183 14.26 14.07 2.85
CA THR A 183 12.99 14.65 2.43
C THR A 183 12.19 13.65 1.61
N ALA A 184 10.92 13.95 1.37
CA ALA A 184 10.11 13.17 0.44
C ALA A 184 10.70 13.21 -0.99
N ASP A 185 11.32 14.32 -1.39
CA ASP A 185 12.01 14.43 -2.69
C ASP A 185 13.18 13.45 -2.80
N ASP A 186 13.93 13.20 -1.72
CA ASP A 186 15.01 12.22 -1.72
C ASP A 186 14.48 10.78 -1.90
N TYR A 187 13.36 10.45 -1.25
CA TYR A 187 12.69 9.16 -1.45
C TYR A 187 12.17 9.01 -2.88
N GLU A 188 11.56 10.04 -3.44
CA GLU A 188 11.08 10.03 -4.83
C GLU A 188 12.24 9.86 -5.82
N ALA A 189 13.36 10.53 -5.62
CA ALA A 189 14.53 10.38 -6.48
C ALA A 189 15.04 8.93 -6.55
N VAL A 190 14.88 8.17 -5.46
CA VAL A 190 15.26 6.75 -5.42
C VAL A 190 14.18 5.85 -6.04
N LEU A 191 12.89 6.10 -5.77
CA LEU A 191 11.80 5.16 -6.02
C LEU A 191 11.01 5.44 -7.30
N SER A 192 10.80 6.73 -7.66
CA SER A 192 10.01 7.10 -8.83
C SER A 192 10.53 6.49 -10.14
N PRO A 193 11.85 6.41 -10.42
CA PRO A 193 12.33 5.76 -11.63
C PRO A 193 11.93 4.29 -11.74
N LEU A 194 11.90 3.57 -10.61
CA LEU A 194 11.45 2.18 -10.56
C LEU A 194 9.95 2.08 -10.90
N TYR A 195 9.14 2.94 -10.28
CA TYR A 195 7.69 2.95 -10.50
C TYR A 195 7.34 3.37 -11.92
N ALA A 196 8.01 4.38 -12.46
CA ALA A 196 7.84 4.82 -13.85
C ALA A 196 8.17 3.69 -14.85
N TRP A 197 9.26 2.95 -14.60
CA TRP A 197 9.63 1.80 -15.42
C TRP A 197 8.56 0.71 -15.35
N MET A 198 8.10 0.33 -14.16
CA MET A 198 7.07 -0.69 -13.98
C MET A 198 5.75 -0.27 -14.64
N HIS A 199 5.35 0.98 -14.47
CA HIS A 199 4.17 1.54 -15.13
C HIS A 199 4.32 1.49 -16.66
N ALA A 200 5.44 1.94 -17.21
CA ALA A 200 5.69 1.92 -18.66
C ALA A 200 5.64 0.50 -19.24
N VAL A 201 6.13 -0.50 -18.51
CA VAL A 201 6.02 -1.92 -18.90
C VAL A 201 4.55 -2.37 -18.89
N ALA A 202 3.77 -1.97 -17.90
CA ALA A 202 2.36 -2.33 -17.78
C ALA A 202 1.49 -1.72 -18.91
N GLN A 203 1.86 -0.54 -19.43
CA GLN A 203 1.13 0.08 -20.54
C GLN A 203 1.35 -0.63 -21.89
N ARG A 204 2.29 -1.57 -21.99
CA ARG A 204 2.50 -2.37 -23.21
C ARG A 204 1.51 -3.51 -23.28
N SER A 205 1.02 -3.79 -24.48
CA SER A 205 -0.01 -4.82 -24.74
C SER A 205 0.44 -6.26 -24.47
N ASP A 206 1.74 -6.50 -24.25
CA ASP A 206 2.29 -7.83 -24.05
C ASP A 206 2.29 -8.22 -22.57
N HIS A 207 1.13 -8.67 -22.10
CA HIS A 207 0.87 -9.04 -20.71
C HIS A 207 1.58 -10.32 -20.23
N ALA A 208 2.29 -11.05 -21.09
CA ALA A 208 2.87 -12.35 -20.74
C ALA A 208 3.97 -12.20 -19.66
N LEU A 209 4.83 -11.19 -19.78
CA LEU A 209 5.89 -10.89 -18.80
C LEU A 209 5.33 -10.40 -17.47
N LEU A 210 4.28 -9.57 -17.52
CA LEU A 210 3.62 -9.03 -16.33
C LEU A 210 2.91 -10.12 -15.54
N ARG A 211 2.15 -10.99 -16.22
CA ARG A 211 1.50 -12.15 -15.58
C ARG A 211 2.50 -13.16 -15.00
N ALA A 212 3.66 -13.31 -15.60
CA ALA A 212 4.73 -14.15 -15.06
C ALA A 212 5.35 -13.52 -13.79
N GLY A 213 5.43 -12.19 -13.71
CA GLY A 213 5.95 -11.42 -12.58
C GLY A 213 4.94 -11.29 -11.43
N SER A 214 3.64 -11.12 -11.76
CA SER A 214 2.61 -10.96 -10.75
C SER A 214 2.55 -12.16 -9.80
N GLY A 215 2.59 -11.88 -8.50
CA GLY A 215 2.65 -12.91 -7.46
C GLY A 215 3.97 -13.70 -7.39
N ALA A 216 5.05 -13.29 -8.05
CA ALA A 216 6.35 -13.97 -7.96
C ALA A 216 6.86 -14.01 -6.52
N SER A 217 6.74 -12.90 -5.80
CA SER A 217 7.11 -12.82 -4.37
C SER A 217 6.25 -13.74 -3.52
N ALA A 218 4.93 -13.81 -3.77
CA ALA A 218 4.02 -14.71 -3.07
C ALA A 218 4.33 -16.18 -3.39
N ARG A 219 4.63 -16.52 -4.66
CA ARG A 219 5.05 -17.87 -5.06
C ARG A 219 6.38 -18.28 -4.43
N ALA A 220 7.34 -17.37 -4.38
CA ALA A 220 8.63 -17.60 -3.72
C ALA A 220 8.41 -17.83 -2.21
N TRP A 221 7.56 -17.01 -1.58
CA TRP A 221 7.21 -17.19 -0.17
C TRP A 221 6.55 -18.53 0.11
N VAL A 222 5.54 -18.93 -0.68
CA VAL A 222 4.88 -20.25 -0.55
C VAL A 222 5.89 -21.38 -0.74
N ALA A 223 6.81 -21.26 -1.70
CA ALA A 223 7.84 -22.28 -1.93
C ALA A 223 8.83 -22.40 -0.77
N LEU A 224 9.18 -21.28 -0.11
CA LEU A 224 10.11 -21.22 1.02
C LEU A 224 9.44 -21.53 2.35
N ALA A 225 8.21 -21.02 2.59
CA ALA A 225 7.46 -21.25 3.82
C ALA A 225 6.89 -22.68 3.92
N GLY A 226 6.65 -23.34 2.78
CA GLY A 226 6.15 -24.71 2.66
C GLY A 226 4.66 -24.84 3.00
N ASP A 227 3.92 -25.60 2.21
CA ASP A 227 2.47 -25.85 2.45
C ASP A 227 2.20 -27.00 3.44
N GLY A 228 3.18 -27.45 4.18
CA GLY A 228 3.05 -28.48 5.23
C GLY A 228 2.66 -29.90 4.72
N ARG A 229 2.27 -30.06 3.47
CA ARG A 229 1.65 -31.32 2.97
C ARG A 229 2.56 -32.29 2.25
N ARG A 230 3.71 -31.89 1.72
CA ARG A 230 4.69 -32.78 1.07
C ARG A 230 6.11 -32.31 1.28
N ARG A 231 6.73 -32.68 2.40
CA ARG A 231 8.14 -32.45 2.65
C ARG A 231 9.01 -33.42 1.82
N ARG A 232 9.71 -32.90 0.84
CA ARG A 232 10.89 -33.54 0.27
C ARG A 232 12.11 -32.95 1.01
N PRO A 233 12.63 -33.61 2.08
CA PRO A 233 13.54 -32.95 3.03
C PRO A 233 14.82 -32.41 2.39
N LEU A 234 15.40 -33.14 1.44
CA LEU A 234 16.62 -32.71 0.72
C LEU A 234 16.37 -31.51 -0.17
N ARG A 235 15.24 -31.42 -0.85
CA ARG A 235 14.89 -30.29 -1.72
C ARG A 235 14.60 -29.04 -0.92
N THR A 236 13.92 -29.16 0.20
CA THR A 236 13.64 -28.07 1.14
C THR A 236 14.92 -27.56 1.79
N ALA A 237 15.85 -28.46 2.19
CA ALA A 237 17.14 -28.09 2.73
C ALA A 237 18.02 -27.36 1.70
N ALA A 238 18.07 -27.84 0.45
CA ALA A 238 18.83 -27.19 -0.62
C ALA A 238 18.27 -25.81 -0.98
N LEU A 239 16.92 -25.65 -1.05
CA LEU A 239 16.28 -24.35 -1.27
C LEU A 239 16.55 -23.40 -0.10
N GLY A 240 16.49 -23.87 1.15
CA GLY A 240 16.81 -23.08 2.32
C GLY A 240 18.27 -22.61 2.37
N ALA A 241 19.20 -23.49 2.01
CA ALA A 241 20.63 -23.13 1.91
C ALA A 241 20.90 -22.12 0.79
N GLY A 242 20.29 -22.33 -0.39
CA GLY A 242 20.39 -21.41 -1.52
C GLY A 242 19.83 -20.04 -1.20
N TYR A 243 18.67 -19.99 -0.55
CA TYR A 243 18.07 -18.75 -0.07
C TYR A 243 18.96 -18.03 0.96
N ALA A 244 19.52 -18.78 1.93
CA ALA A 244 20.42 -18.23 2.93
C ALA A 244 21.68 -17.62 2.30
N ALA A 245 22.25 -18.30 1.28
CA ALA A 245 23.39 -17.79 0.53
C ALA A 245 23.04 -16.55 -0.29
N ALA A 246 21.86 -16.51 -0.93
CA ALA A 246 21.39 -15.35 -1.66
C ALA A 246 21.21 -14.12 -0.73
N VAL A 247 20.60 -14.29 0.43
CA VAL A 247 20.47 -13.22 1.45
C VAL A 247 21.85 -12.74 1.92
N ALA A 248 22.81 -13.65 2.14
CA ALA A 248 24.16 -13.28 2.54
C ALA A 248 24.86 -12.46 1.44
N ALA A 249 24.71 -12.86 0.16
CA ALA A 249 25.27 -12.14 -0.98
C ALA A 249 24.67 -10.73 -1.13
N VAL A 250 23.35 -10.60 -0.98
CA VAL A 250 22.63 -9.31 -1.00
C VAL A 250 23.18 -8.38 0.10
N ASN A 251 23.33 -8.89 1.32
CA ASN A 251 23.87 -8.11 2.43
C ASN A 251 25.35 -7.73 2.22
N ALA A 252 26.15 -8.65 1.68
CA ALA A 252 27.55 -8.39 1.36
C ALA A 252 27.71 -7.35 0.23
N ALA A 253 26.77 -7.30 -0.71
CA ALA A 253 26.72 -6.28 -1.76
C ALA A 253 26.29 -4.90 -1.26
N GLY A 254 25.94 -4.76 0.03
CA GLY A 254 25.46 -3.50 0.61
C GLY A 254 24.01 -3.15 0.26
N LEU A 255 23.24 -4.11 -0.26
CA LEU A 255 21.82 -3.94 -0.57
C LEU A 255 20.91 -4.27 0.62
N GLY A 256 21.50 -4.66 1.76
CA GLY A 256 20.79 -4.98 3.00
C GLY A 256 20.57 -3.78 3.91
N PRO A 257 20.15 -4.04 5.17
CA PRO A 257 20.03 -5.39 5.75
C PRO A 257 18.75 -6.12 5.29
N VAL A 258 18.91 -7.40 4.92
CA VAL A 258 17.80 -8.29 4.59
C VAL A 258 17.85 -9.51 5.52
N GLU A 259 16.72 -9.89 6.08
CA GLU A 259 16.60 -11.02 7.01
C GLU A 259 16.20 -12.32 6.30
N ARG A 260 16.73 -13.45 6.80
CA ARG A 260 16.39 -14.80 6.30
C ARG A 260 15.07 -15.31 6.84
N ASN A 261 14.60 -14.75 7.95
CA ASN A 261 13.40 -15.22 8.62
C ASN A 261 12.15 -14.59 7.95
N LEU A 262 11.36 -15.42 7.26
CA LEU A 262 10.13 -15.04 6.58
C LEU A 262 8.87 -15.43 7.38
N SER A 263 8.99 -15.71 8.69
CA SER A 263 7.83 -15.94 9.53
C SER A 263 6.94 -14.69 9.63
N GLY A 264 5.64 -14.87 9.84
CA GLY A 264 4.72 -13.74 9.97
C GLY A 264 5.15 -12.67 10.98
N PRO A 265 5.64 -13.03 12.19
CA PRO A 265 6.20 -12.06 13.14
C PRO A 265 7.45 -11.33 12.62
N ALA A 266 8.33 -12.01 11.87
CA ALA A 266 9.52 -11.36 11.31
C ALA A 266 9.17 -10.38 10.18
N LEU A 267 8.25 -10.77 9.29
CA LEU A 267 7.71 -9.89 8.25
C LEU A 267 7.08 -8.64 8.85
N ARG A 268 6.22 -8.81 9.87
CA ARG A 268 5.61 -7.69 10.60
C ARG A 268 6.67 -6.72 11.13
N ARG A 269 7.66 -7.24 11.90
CA ARG A 269 8.73 -6.40 12.45
C ARG A 269 9.57 -5.73 11.38
N GLY A 270 9.80 -6.40 10.25
CA GLY A 270 10.52 -5.84 9.11
C GLY A 270 9.84 -4.60 8.54
N TYR A 271 8.54 -4.69 8.26
CA TYR A 271 7.77 -3.56 7.75
C TYR A 271 7.57 -2.45 8.80
N LEU A 272 7.30 -2.80 10.07
CA LEU A 272 7.16 -1.80 11.14
C LEU A 272 8.46 -1.02 11.35
N ARG A 273 9.63 -1.69 11.33
CA ARG A 273 10.93 -0.99 11.37
C ARG A 273 11.10 -0.06 10.18
N GLY A 274 10.68 -0.51 9.00
CA GLY A 274 10.74 0.28 7.77
C GLY A 274 9.96 1.57 7.89
N ILE A 275 8.66 1.50 8.24
CA ILE A 275 7.82 2.70 8.35
C ILE A 275 8.28 3.63 9.50
N VAL A 276 8.67 3.09 10.64
CA VAL A 276 9.20 3.90 11.77
C VAL A 276 10.48 4.64 11.36
N GLU A 277 11.34 4.02 10.54
CA GLU A 277 12.55 4.69 10.03
C GLU A 277 12.21 5.78 9.01
N VAL A 278 11.22 5.58 8.13
CA VAL A 278 10.71 6.61 7.22
C VAL A 278 10.21 7.82 8.01
N LEU A 279 9.34 7.59 9.00
CA LEU A 279 8.77 8.65 9.82
C LEU A 279 9.86 9.45 10.56
N ARG A 280 10.87 8.74 11.08
CA ARG A 280 12.02 9.38 11.73
C ARG A 280 12.82 10.26 10.76
N ARG A 281 13.08 9.77 9.53
CA ARG A 281 13.88 10.52 8.53
C ARG A 281 13.15 11.72 7.98
N LEU A 282 11.83 11.60 7.80
CA LEU A 282 10.96 12.67 7.36
C LEU A 282 10.59 13.66 8.49
N ASP A 283 11.07 13.44 9.72
CA ASP A 283 10.77 14.24 10.90
C ASP A 283 9.25 14.37 11.16
N VAL A 284 8.53 13.25 11.01
CA VAL A 284 7.10 13.21 11.30
C VAL A 284 6.90 12.98 12.78
N ASP A 285 6.49 14.04 13.49
CA ASP A 285 6.11 14.01 14.92
C ASP A 285 4.58 14.04 15.03
N ALA A 286 3.94 12.87 14.93
CA ALA A 286 2.51 12.71 15.05
C ALA A 286 2.16 11.71 16.15
N PRO A 287 1.22 12.02 17.06
CA PRO A 287 0.69 11.08 18.05
C PRO A 287 0.14 9.81 17.43
N HIS A 288 -0.44 9.92 16.24
CA HIS A 288 -0.97 8.79 15.48
C HIS A 288 -0.52 8.87 14.03
N VAL A 289 -0.09 7.73 13.47
CA VAL A 289 0.21 7.59 12.03
C VAL A 289 -0.61 6.44 11.46
N ILE A 290 -1.35 6.71 10.38
CA ILE A 290 -2.08 5.69 9.62
C ILE A 290 -1.29 5.37 8.35
N TRP A 291 -1.12 4.07 8.05
CA TRP A 291 -0.41 3.61 6.85
C TRP A 291 -1.01 2.33 6.26
N GLY A 292 -0.61 1.95 5.06
CA GLY A 292 -1.05 0.76 4.33
C GLY A 292 0.10 -0.14 3.90
N HIS A 293 0.21 -0.44 2.60
CA HIS A 293 1.32 -1.05 1.88
C HIS A 293 1.67 -2.51 2.27
N SER A 294 1.70 -2.84 3.56
CA SER A 294 2.06 -4.18 4.01
C SER A 294 0.93 -5.20 3.94
N HIS A 295 -0.28 -4.80 3.56
CA HIS A 295 -1.52 -5.58 3.53
C HIS A 295 -1.92 -6.18 4.89
N ARG A 296 -1.16 -5.93 5.95
CA ARG A 296 -1.40 -6.45 7.28
C ARG A 296 -2.05 -5.39 8.16
N SER A 297 -3.32 -5.56 8.48
CA SER A 297 -4.01 -4.67 9.41
C SER A 297 -3.42 -4.71 10.82
N GLY A 298 -3.47 -3.61 11.53
CA GLY A 298 -2.98 -3.58 12.92
C GLY A 298 -2.94 -2.21 13.58
N PRO A 299 -2.64 -2.15 14.89
CA PRO A 299 -2.29 -3.29 15.76
C PRO A 299 -3.46 -4.22 16.06
N TRP A 300 -3.19 -5.49 16.18
CA TRP A 300 -4.14 -6.49 16.66
C TRP A 300 -4.01 -6.67 18.18
N PRO A 301 -5.06 -7.19 18.87
CA PRO A 301 -5.01 -7.39 20.33
C PRO A 301 -3.87 -8.29 20.82
N ALA A 302 -3.39 -9.20 19.95
CA ALA A 302 -2.26 -10.09 20.24
C ALA A 302 -0.89 -9.52 19.85
N ASP A 303 -0.84 -8.34 19.22
CA ASP A 303 0.41 -7.69 18.88
C ASP A 303 1.03 -7.02 20.10
N ASP A 304 2.36 -7.00 20.14
CA ASP A 304 3.09 -6.21 21.15
C ASP A 304 2.90 -4.71 20.86
N PRO A 305 2.29 -3.94 21.75
CA PRO A 305 2.06 -2.51 21.52
C PRO A 305 3.34 -1.70 21.29
N PHE A 306 4.48 -2.15 21.81
CA PHE A 306 5.77 -1.47 21.62
C PHE A 306 6.26 -1.57 20.18
N GLU A 307 5.96 -2.67 19.46
CA GLU A 307 6.32 -2.79 18.03
C GLU A 307 5.55 -1.78 17.16
N TRP A 308 4.40 -1.27 17.63
CA TRP A 308 3.53 -0.32 16.93
C TRP A 308 3.68 1.11 17.43
N THR A 309 4.88 1.46 17.83
CA THR A 309 5.18 2.78 18.39
C THR A 309 6.34 3.41 17.64
N THR A 310 6.23 4.70 17.28
CA THR A 310 7.31 5.48 16.70
C THR A 310 8.39 5.78 17.75
N ARG A 311 9.56 6.25 17.33
CA ARG A 311 10.62 6.66 18.27
C ARG A 311 10.21 7.85 19.13
N ALA A 312 9.32 8.73 18.64
CA ALA A 312 8.76 9.86 19.38
C ALA A 312 7.61 9.44 20.34
N GLY A 313 7.22 8.16 20.36
CA GLY A 313 6.15 7.65 21.22
C GLY A 313 4.77 7.63 20.57
N GLY A 314 4.62 8.10 19.35
CA GLY A 314 3.36 8.04 18.59
C GLY A 314 2.97 6.61 18.22
N ARG A 315 1.68 6.36 17.98
CA ARG A 315 1.12 5.06 17.61
C ARG A 315 1.00 4.93 16.09
N VAL A 316 1.39 3.78 15.53
CA VAL A 316 1.17 3.48 14.11
C VAL A 316 -0.02 2.53 13.94
N HIS A 317 -0.81 2.75 12.89
CA HIS A 317 -2.02 1.99 12.56
C HIS A 317 -1.96 1.59 11.09
N ASN A 318 -2.15 0.31 10.78
CA ASN A 318 -2.18 -0.13 9.39
C ASN A 318 -3.60 -0.52 8.98
N THR A 319 -4.05 -0.01 7.84
CA THR A 319 -5.40 -0.23 7.30
C THR A 319 -5.66 -1.66 6.85
N GLY A 320 -4.62 -2.46 6.60
CA GLY A 320 -4.75 -3.77 5.94
C GLY A 320 -4.94 -3.63 4.44
N SER A 321 -5.78 -4.49 3.84
CA SER A 321 -6.00 -4.49 2.39
C SER A 321 -7.42 -4.94 2.01
N TRP A 322 -7.75 -4.81 0.72
CA TRP A 322 -9.02 -5.26 0.13
C TRP A 322 -8.80 -6.30 -0.98
N VAL A 323 -7.70 -7.05 -0.89
CA VAL A 323 -7.37 -8.14 -1.82
C VAL A 323 -7.45 -9.50 -1.14
N TYR A 324 -7.95 -10.51 -1.86
CA TYR A 324 -8.03 -11.87 -1.36
C TYR A 324 -6.76 -12.66 -1.68
N GLN A 325 -5.91 -12.85 -0.69
CA GLN A 325 -4.64 -13.58 -0.79
C GLN A 325 -4.64 -14.82 0.14
N PRO A 326 -5.20 -15.95 -0.31
CA PRO A 326 -5.50 -17.10 0.56
C PRO A 326 -4.29 -17.69 1.29
N HIS A 327 -3.09 -17.51 0.76
CA HIS A 327 -1.86 -18.02 1.37
C HIS A 327 -1.44 -17.30 2.66
N PHE A 328 -1.98 -16.09 2.92
CA PHE A 328 -1.77 -15.36 4.16
C PHE A 328 -2.94 -15.51 5.16
N LEU A 329 -4.03 -16.16 4.74
CA LEU A 329 -5.24 -16.23 5.54
C LEU A 329 -5.28 -17.52 6.38
N SER A 330 -5.82 -17.40 7.59
CA SER A 330 -6.18 -18.56 8.42
C SER A 330 -7.41 -19.25 7.84
N ALA A 331 -7.61 -20.54 8.20
CA ALA A 331 -8.80 -21.29 7.79
C ALA A 331 -10.10 -20.64 8.34
N GLU A 332 -10.02 -20.01 9.50
CA GLU A 332 -11.15 -19.34 10.14
C GLU A 332 -11.18 -17.86 9.73
N PRO A 333 -12.37 -17.35 9.34
CA PRO A 333 -12.57 -15.94 9.10
C PRO A 333 -12.07 -15.09 10.26
N ASN A 334 -11.51 -13.92 9.95
CA ASN A 334 -11.19 -12.93 10.95
C ASN A 334 -10.15 -13.30 12.01
N ARG A 335 -9.37 -14.37 11.80
CA ARG A 335 -8.24 -14.75 12.66
C ARG A 335 -6.88 -14.41 12.09
N SER A 336 -6.83 -13.93 10.84
CA SER A 336 -5.61 -13.45 10.22
C SER A 336 -5.58 -11.92 10.17
N PRO A 337 -4.47 -11.26 10.53
CA PRO A 337 -4.32 -9.83 10.33
C PRO A 337 -4.26 -9.42 8.85
N TYR A 338 -4.13 -10.38 7.94
CA TYR A 338 -4.25 -10.20 6.49
C TYR A 338 -5.68 -10.42 5.96
N TRP A 339 -6.67 -10.61 6.87
CA TRP A 339 -8.07 -10.74 6.45
C TRP A 339 -8.52 -9.44 5.77
N PRO A 340 -9.00 -9.51 4.51
CA PRO A 340 -9.31 -8.33 3.76
C PRO A 340 -10.58 -7.62 4.25
N GLY A 341 -10.74 -6.36 3.82
CA GLY A 341 -11.90 -5.57 4.15
C GLY A 341 -11.80 -4.88 5.50
N THR A 342 -10.62 -4.37 5.82
CA THR A 342 -10.37 -3.56 7.01
C THR A 342 -10.30 -2.08 6.65
N ALA A 343 -10.64 -1.24 7.61
CA ALA A 343 -10.54 0.22 7.52
C ALA A 343 -10.06 0.79 8.87
N VAL A 344 -9.49 1.97 8.86
CA VAL A 344 -9.26 2.78 10.06
C VAL A 344 -10.31 3.88 10.09
N MET A 345 -11.09 3.94 11.14
CA MET A 345 -12.06 5.01 11.39
C MET A 345 -11.44 6.06 12.31
N LEU A 346 -11.58 7.32 11.91
CA LEU A 346 -11.15 8.49 12.66
C LEU A 346 -12.37 9.36 12.92
N GLU A 347 -12.71 9.52 14.19
CA GLU A 347 -13.74 10.45 14.64
C GLU A 347 -13.12 11.84 14.88
N GLU A 348 -13.94 12.80 15.20
CA GLU A 348 -13.49 14.16 15.51
C GLU A 348 -12.52 14.18 16.71
N GLU A 349 -12.76 13.33 17.68
CA GLU A 349 -11.92 13.15 18.85
C GLU A 349 -11.57 11.66 19.06
N GLY A 350 -10.54 11.41 19.87
CA GLY A 350 -10.10 10.06 20.23
C GLY A 350 -9.13 9.43 19.22
N PRO A 351 -8.55 8.27 19.55
CA PRO A 351 -7.57 7.60 18.70
C PRO A 351 -8.20 6.96 17.46
N PRO A 352 -7.43 6.80 16.37
CA PRO A 352 -7.84 6.00 15.22
C PRO A 352 -8.22 4.57 15.63
N ARG A 353 -9.28 4.02 15.05
CA ARG A 353 -9.83 2.72 15.41
C ARG A 353 -9.91 1.79 14.19
N LEU A 354 -9.27 0.62 14.28
CA LEU A 354 -9.35 -0.42 13.26
C LEU A 354 -10.75 -1.07 13.26
N VAL A 355 -11.38 -1.15 12.08
CA VAL A 355 -12.69 -1.77 11.86
C VAL A 355 -12.59 -2.82 10.78
N ARG A 356 -13.27 -3.95 10.95
CA ARG A 356 -13.24 -5.09 10.03
C ARG A 356 -14.60 -5.24 9.33
N LEU A 357 -14.76 -4.59 8.20
CA LEU A 357 -16.02 -4.52 7.47
C LEU A 357 -16.41 -5.87 6.84
N LEU A 358 -15.42 -6.66 6.39
CA LEU A 358 -15.63 -7.99 5.83
C LEU A 358 -15.26 -9.13 6.81
N GLY A 359 -15.11 -8.84 8.11
CA GLY A 359 -14.72 -9.82 9.12
C GLY A 359 -15.72 -10.97 9.31
N HIS A 360 -16.96 -10.82 8.87
CA HIS A 360 -18.02 -11.83 8.90
C HIS A 360 -18.07 -12.71 7.64
N ARG A 361 -17.39 -12.33 6.57
CA ARG A 361 -17.37 -13.08 5.31
C ARG A 361 -16.39 -14.24 5.38
N GLY A 362 -16.77 -15.38 4.79
CA GLY A 362 -15.92 -16.58 4.71
C GLY A 362 -15.11 -16.66 3.42
N HIS A 363 -14.14 -17.60 3.36
CA HIS A 363 -13.33 -17.85 2.17
C HIS A 363 -14.14 -18.08 0.89
N ARG A 364 -15.29 -18.75 1.00
CA ARG A 364 -16.16 -19.05 -0.16
C ARG A 364 -16.71 -17.79 -0.80
N GLU A 365 -17.04 -16.80 0.02
CA GLU A 365 -17.59 -15.52 -0.44
C GLU A 365 -16.51 -14.59 -0.99
N LEU A 366 -15.31 -14.62 -0.39
CA LEU A 366 -14.19 -13.75 -0.77
C LEU A 366 -13.44 -14.23 -2.00
N ARG A 367 -13.48 -15.55 -2.29
CA ARG A 367 -12.77 -16.12 -3.44
C ARG A 367 -13.28 -15.52 -4.74
N PRO A 368 -12.40 -15.13 -5.68
CA PRO A 368 -12.81 -14.75 -7.02
C PRO A 368 -13.69 -15.83 -7.68
N PRO A 369 -14.72 -15.46 -8.45
CA PRO A 369 -15.44 -16.41 -9.27
C PRO A 369 -14.47 -17.08 -10.24
N GLY A 370 -14.57 -18.42 -10.37
CA GLY A 370 -13.70 -19.22 -11.21
C GLY A 370 -13.93 -19.00 -12.70
#